data_12053e058adc18d701de35bfe5469982
#
_entry.id   12053e058adc18d701de35bfe5469982
#
_cell.length_a   1.000
_cell.length_b   1.000
_cell.length_c   1.000
_cell.angle_alpha   90.00
_cell.angle_beta   90.00
_cell.angle_gamma   90.00
#
_symmetry.space_group_name_H-M   'P 1'
#
loop_
_entity.id
_entity.type
_entity.pdbx_description
1 polymer ?
#
loop_
_entity_poly.entity_id
_entity_poly.type
_entity_poly.pdbx_seq_one_letter_code
_entity_poly.pdbx_strand_id
1 'polypeptide(L)'
;MTHPGGRGEWSPAGARGARGSIGWMAPHRDVAAFAERAPGYESGWRGRLHHDIADRTADLALSCSPAPRRILDVGCGTGYLLRQLATRLPDAAELAGVDAAPAMIETARAAAHDDRLRFAVGVAEQLPWPAATFDLVVSTTSFDHWADQQAGLTECARVLMPGGHLVLADLFSAWLRPTLRLGRRDKARTKLRATRLLAAAGFRAPEWHGIYAVIIQAVTAAK
;
A
#
# COMPACT_ATOMS: atom_id res chain seq x y z
N MET A 1 -41.58 7.25 11.29
CA MET A 1 -40.52 6.75 12.19
C MET A 1 -39.19 6.87 11.45
N THR A 2 -38.47 7.91 11.75
CA THR A 2 -37.22 8.33 11.09
C THR A 2 -36.03 7.69 11.81
N HIS A 3 -35.23 6.88 11.09
CA HIS A 3 -33.94 6.39 11.60
C HIS A 3 -32.85 7.45 11.37
N PRO A 4 -32.10 7.88 12.39
CA PRO A 4 -30.91 8.67 12.21
C PRO A 4 -29.72 7.72 12.07
N GLY A 5 -29.30 7.47 10.84
CA GLY A 5 -28.02 6.81 10.53
C GLY A 5 -26.86 7.78 10.66
N GLY A 6 -26.34 7.98 11.86
CA GLY A 6 -25.07 8.64 12.10
C GLY A 6 -23.93 7.75 11.59
N ARG A 7 -23.24 8.20 10.54
CA ARG A 7 -21.94 7.62 10.11
C ARG A 7 -20.93 7.96 11.21
N GLY A 8 -20.63 7.01 12.09
CA GLY A 8 -19.58 7.12 13.07
C GLY A 8 -18.24 7.31 12.36
N GLU A 9 -17.57 8.43 12.62
CA GLU A 9 -16.18 8.60 12.26
C GLU A 9 -15.36 7.50 12.92
N TRP A 10 -14.79 6.61 12.11
CA TRP A 10 -13.84 5.62 12.59
C TRP A 10 -12.58 6.37 13.07
N SER A 11 -12.29 6.28 14.36
CA SER A 11 -11.05 6.77 14.97
C SER A 11 -10.25 5.55 15.43
N PRO A 12 -8.96 5.41 15.09
CA PRO A 12 -8.18 4.28 15.55
C PRO A 12 -8.17 4.21 17.06
N ALA A 13 -8.61 3.09 17.62
CA ALA A 13 -8.62 2.85 19.05
C ALA A 13 -7.19 2.91 19.60
N GLY A 14 -6.82 4.00 20.24
CA GLY A 14 -5.47 4.20 20.82
C GLY A 14 -4.91 5.61 20.72
N ALA A 15 -5.54 6.52 20.01
CA ALA A 15 -5.05 7.91 19.84
C ALA A 15 -5.37 8.83 21.04
N ARG A 16 -5.43 8.32 22.26
CA ARG A 16 -5.48 9.16 23.47
C ARG A 16 -4.10 9.18 24.13
N GLY A 17 -3.33 10.24 23.87
CA GLY A 17 -2.23 10.61 24.75
C GLY A 17 -0.82 10.61 24.17
N ALA A 18 -0.62 11.12 22.97
CA ALA A 18 0.71 11.56 22.55
C ALA A 18 0.58 12.92 21.83
N ARG A 19 0.46 14.01 22.59
CA ARG A 19 0.89 15.32 22.10
C ARG A 19 2.42 15.35 22.14
N GLY A 20 3.04 14.43 21.40
CA GLY A 20 4.42 14.56 20.98
C GLY A 20 4.40 15.43 19.73
N SER A 21 5.17 16.52 19.74
CA SER A 21 5.48 17.34 18.58
C SER A 21 5.75 16.40 17.37
N ILE A 22 4.83 16.41 16.39
CA ILE A 22 5.10 15.85 15.06
C ILE A 22 6.22 16.73 14.52
N GLY A 23 7.46 16.28 14.68
CA GLY A 23 8.59 16.87 13.99
C GLY A 23 8.21 16.86 12.51
N TRP A 24 8.22 18.02 11.88
CA TRP A 24 7.98 18.22 10.46
C TRP A 24 8.96 17.34 9.69
N MET A 25 8.56 16.08 9.42
CA MET A 25 9.20 15.32 8.35
C MET A 25 8.97 16.12 7.08
N ALA A 26 10.05 16.41 6.34
CA ALA A 26 9.95 17.08 5.05
C ALA A 26 8.82 16.43 4.25
N PRO A 27 7.88 17.21 3.68
CA PRO A 27 6.74 16.64 2.96
C PRO A 27 7.29 15.70 1.90
N HIS A 28 6.74 14.50 1.82
CA HIS A 28 7.08 13.54 0.75
C HIS A 28 7.03 14.30 -0.57
N ARG A 29 8.13 14.33 -1.31
CA ARG A 29 8.32 15.19 -2.50
C ARG A 29 7.20 15.07 -3.53
N ASP A 30 6.51 13.93 -3.53
CA ASP A 30 5.53 13.57 -4.54
C ASP A 30 4.07 13.76 -4.06
N VAL A 31 3.81 14.04 -2.77
CA VAL A 31 2.44 14.18 -2.22
C VAL A 31 1.63 15.27 -2.94
N ALA A 32 2.24 16.44 -3.18
CA ALA A 32 1.57 17.52 -3.91
C ALA A 32 1.20 17.11 -5.34
N ALA A 33 2.11 16.44 -6.04
CA ALA A 33 1.88 15.98 -7.41
C ALA A 33 0.81 14.88 -7.48
N PHE A 34 0.69 14.03 -6.46
CA PHE A 34 -0.39 13.03 -6.36
C PHE A 34 -1.72 13.69 -5.99
N ALA A 35 -1.72 14.69 -5.12
CA ALA A 35 -2.93 15.44 -4.77
C ALA A 35 -3.57 16.13 -6.01
N GLU A 36 -2.76 16.75 -6.86
CA GLU A 36 -3.23 17.36 -8.12
C GLU A 36 -3.81 16.33 -9.11
N ARG A 37 -3.30 15.10 -9.08
CA ARG A 37 -3.71 14.03 -10.00
C ARG A 37 -4.92 13.25 -9.52
N ALA A 38 -5.26 13.29 -8.23
CA ALA A 38 -6.28 12.45 -7.63
C ALA A 38 -7.64 12.46 -8.38
N PRO A 39 -8.20 13.60 -8.82
CA PRO A 39 -9.50 13.63 -9.51
C PRO A 39 -9.52 12.89 -10.86
N GLY A 40 -8.37 12.79 -11.54
CA GLY A 40 -8.24 12.14 -12.85
C GLY A 40 -7.35 10.89 -12.85
N TYR A 41 -6.96 10.41 -11.68
CA TYR A 41 -5.93 9.36 -11.55
C TYR A 41 -6.32 8.04 -12.22
N GLU A 42 -7.59 7.67 -12.13
CA GLU A 42 -8.13 6.44 -12.75
C GLU A 42 -8.51 6.62 -14.23
N SER A 43 -8.34 7.81 -14.80
CA SER A 43 -8.78 8.11 -16.17
C SER A 43 -7.68 7.91 -17.22
N GLY A 44 -8.10 7.77 -18.49
CA GLY A 44 -7.21 7.68 -19.63
C GLY A 44 -6.36 6.40 -19.68
N TRP A 45 -5.29 6.43 -20.49
CA TRP A 45 -4.44 5.26 -20.69
C TRP A 45 -3.60 4.91 -19.45
N ARG A 46 -3.20 5.94 -18.67
CA ARG A 46 -2.45 5.74 -17.41
C ARG A 46 -3.31 5.07 -16.35
N GLY A 47 -4.57 5.51 -16.21
CA GLY A 47 -5.52 4.85 -15.30
C GLY A 47 -5.69 3.38 -15.65
N ARG A 48 -5.92 3.06 -16.93
CA ARG A 48 -6.02 1.66 -17.39
C ARG A 48 -4.76 0.83 -17.09
N LEU A 49 -3.57 1.41 -17.27
CA LEU A 49 -2.31 0.74 -16.94
C LEU A 49 -2.20 0.46 -15.43
N HIS A 50 -2.55 1.44 -14.58
CA HIS A 50 -2.55 1.24 -13.12
C HIS A 50 -3.57 0.19 -12.70
N HIS A 51 -4.75 0.16 -13.32
CA HIS A 51 -5.77 -0.87 -13.06
C HIS A 51 -5.25 -2.26 -13.45
N ASP A 52 -4.65 -2.45 -14.64
CA ASP A 52 -4.11 -3.75 -15.07
C ASP A 52 -2.99 -4.24 -14.11
N ILE A 53 -2.11 -3.34 -13.66
CA ILE A 53 -1.09 -3.68 -12.66
C ILE A 53 -1.73 -4.08 -11.33
N ALA A 54 -2.74 -3.32 -10.87
CA ALA A 54 -3.43 -3.60 -9.62
C ALA A 54 -4.20 -4.93 -9.67
N ASP A 55 -4.88 -5.23 -10.77
CA ASP A 55 -5.61 -6.48 -10.96
C ASP A 55 -4.68 -7.69 -10.94
N ARG A 56 -3.53 -7.62 -11.63
CA ARG A 56 -2.51 -8.68 -11.60
C ARG A 56 -1.86 -8.81 -10.23
N THR A 57 -1.70 -7.70 -9.51
CA THR A 57 -1.20 -7.73 -8.12
C THR A 57 -2.22 -8.38 -7.19
N ALA A 58 -3.52 -8.12 -7.38
CA ALA A 58 -4.59 -8.79 -6.65
C ALA A 58 -4.60 -10.31 -6.93
N ASP A 59 -4.43 -10.73 -8.20
CA ASP A 59 -4.33 -12.15 -8.57
C ASP A 59 -3.19 -12.83 -7.85
N LEU A 60 -2.00 -12.22 -7.87
CA LEU A 60 -0.84 -12.72 -7.16
C LEU A 60 -1.07 -12.78 -5.64
N ALA A 61 -1.65 -11.73 -5.05
CA ALA A 61 -1.94 -11.67 -3.63
C ALA A 61 -2.87 -12.80 -3.20
N LEU A 62 -3.92 -13.08 -3.97
CA LEU A 62 -4.85 -14.16 -3.70
C LEU A 62 -4.25 -15.56 -3.98
N SER A 63 -3.24 -15.67 -4.83
CA SER A 63 -2.52 -16.93 -5.01
C SER A 63 -1.64 -17.30 -3.81
N CYS A 64 -1.07 -16.27 -3.13
CA CYS A 64 -0.23 -16.45 -1.94
C CYS A 64 -1.07 -16.58 -0.65
N SER A 65 -2.19 -15.89 -0.59
CA SER A 65 -3.13 -15.87 0.54
C SER A 65 -4.54 -15.97 0.00
N PRO A 66 -5.10 -17.18 -0.19
CA PRO A 66 -6.35 -17.38 -0.91
C PRO A 66 -7.60 -16.84 -0.20
N ALA A 67 -7.57 -16.72 1.12
CA ALA A 67 -8.70 -16.26 1.92
C ALA A 67 -8.26 -15.31 3.03
N PRO A 68 -7.61 -14.17 2.71
CA PRO A 68 -7.17 -13.24 3.71
C PRO A 68 -8.39 -12.57 4.36
N ARG A 69 -8.34 -12.43 5.68
CA ARG A 69 -9.43 -11.84 6.47
C ARG A 69 -9.24 -10.34 6.70
N ARG A 70 -8.01 -9.90 6.85
CA ARG A 70 -7.65 -8.50 7.12
C ARG A 70 -6.50 -8.09 6.22
N ILE A 71 -6.78 -7.16 5.32
CA ILE A 71 -5.88 -6.75 4.26
C ILE A 71 -5.51 -5.28 4.45
N LEU A 72 -4.23 -4.96 4.28
CA LEU A 72 -3.74 -3.57 4.22
C LEU A 72 -3.11 -3.28 2.87
N ASP A 73 -3.52 -2.20 2.23
CA ASP A 73 -2.86 -1.63 1.05
C ASP A 73 -2.07 -0.38 1.43
N VAL A 74 -0.74 -0.41 1.25
CA VAL A 74 0.18 0.67 1.60
C VAL A 74 0.52 1.50 0.37
N GLY A 75 0.10 2.76 0.36
CA GLY A 75 0.07 3.63 -0.82
C GLY A 75 -1.12 3.31 -1.71
N CYS A 76 -2.30 3.21 -1.09
CA CYS A 76 -3.52 2.72 -1.74
C CYS A 76 -4.11 3.66 -2.82
N GLY A 77 -3.59 4.89 -2.93
CA GLY A 77 -4.09 5.89 -3.86
C GLY A 77 -5.61 6.09 -3.71
N THR A 78 -6.33 5.98 -4.81
CA THR A 78 -7.79 6.10 -4.88
C THR A 78 -8.55 4.85 -4.39
N GLY A 79 -7.84 3.84 -3.88
CA GLY A 79 -8.43 2.64 -3.30
C GLY A 79 -8.91 1.60 -4.32
N TYR A 80 -8.51 1.69 -5.58
CA TYR A 80 -8.95 0.77 -6.63
C TYR A 80 -8.69 -0.70 -6.28
N LEU A 81 -7.45 -1.05 -5.89
CA LEU A 81 -7.08 -2.42 -5.54
C LEU A 81 -7.96 -2.99 -4.43
N LEU A 82 -8.22 -2.22 -3.37
CA LEU A 82 -9.06 -2.66 -2.27
C LEU A 82 -10.52 -2.86 -2.68
N ARG A 83 -11.06 -2.02 -3.58
CA ARG A 83 -12.41 -2.22 -4.13
C ARG A 83 -12.50 -3.53 -4.94
N GLN A 84 -11.46 -3.86 -5.75
CA GLN A 84 -11.39 -5.14 -6.46
C GLN A 84 -11.32 -6.32 -5.49
N LEU A 85 -10.49 -6.23 -4.45
CA LEU A 85 -10.40 -7.28 -3.43
C LEU A 85 -11.70 -7.42 -2.63
N ALA A 86 -12.42 -6.33 -2.34
CA ALA A 86 -13.71 -6.39 -1.64
C ALA A 86 -14.77 -7.21 -2.40
N THR A 87 -14.81 -7.10 -3.73
CA THR A 87 -15.74 -7.91 -4.55
C THR A 87 -15.34 -9.38 -4.64
N ARG A 88 -14.04 -9.67 -4.56
CA ARG A 88 -13.49 -11.04 -4.69
C ARG A 88 -13.45 -11.80 -3.35
N LEU A 89 -13.51 -11.08 -2.23
CA LEU A 89 -13.38 -11.61 -0.88
C LEU A 89 -14.60 -11.23 -0.03
N PRO A 90 -15.76 -11.85 -0.23
CA PRO A 90 -16.98 -11.52 0.52
C PRO A 90 -16.81 -11.75 2.03
N ASP A 91 -15.95 -12.69 2.42
CA ASP A 91 -15.72 -13.08 3.82
C ASP A 91 -14.60 -12.29 4.51
N ALA A 92 -13.92 -11.37 3.82
CA ALA A 92 -12.93 -10.51 4.45
C ALA A 92 -13.60 -9.61 5.50
N ALA A 93 -12.96 -9.49 6.66
CA ALA A 93 -13.48 -8.72 7.79
C ALA A 93 -13.13 -7.22 7.67
N GLU A 94 -11.97 -6.91 7.09
CA GLU A 94 -11.47 -5.55 6.93
C GLU A 94 -10.54 -5.44 5.72
N LEU A 95 -10.74 -4.38 4.93
CA LEU A 95 -9.85 -3.97 3.84
C LEU A 95 -9.42 -2.53 4.10
N ALA A 96 -8.20 -2.37 4.60
CA ALA A 96 -7.66 -1.09 5.02
C ALA A 96 -6.70 -0.51 3.97
N GLY A 97 -6.73 0.80 3.77
CA GLY A 97 -5.80 1.50 2.89
C GLY A 97 -5.16 2.70 3.58
N VAL A 98 -3.89 2.94 3.29
CA VAL A 98 -3.17 4.13 3.75
C VAL A 98 -2.48 4.80 2.57
N ASP A 99 -2.57 6.13 2.52
CA ASP A 99 -1.86 6.96 1.54
C ASP A 99 -1.41 8.27 2.17
N ALA A 100 -0.26 8.78 1.75
CA ALA A 100 0.30 10.02 2.25
C ALA A 100 -0.42 11.27 1.71
N ALA A 101 -1.14 11.16 0.59
CA ALA A 101 -1.87 12.25 -0.05
C ALA A 101 -3.33 12.29 0.43
N PRO A 102 -3.75 13.32 1.21
CA PRO A 102 -5.14 13.43 1.68
C PRO A 102 -6.17 13.38 0.55
N ALA A 103 -5.90 14.01 -0.60
CA ALA A 103 -6.81 14.02 -1.74
C ALA A 103 -7.03 12.62 -2.35
N MET A 104 -6.02 11.72 -2.29
CA MET A 104 -6.19 10.32 -2.67
C MET A 104 -7.16 9.61 -1.72
N ILE A 105 -6.99 9.82 -0.42
CA ILE A 105 -7.87 9.21 0.60
C ILE A 105 -9.31 9.76 0.51
N GLU A 106 -9.50 11.05 0.23
CA GLU A 106 -10.83 11.64 0.00
C GLU A 106 -11.50 10.98 -1.21
N THR A 107 -10.76 10.81 -2.32
CA THR A 107 -11.25 10.11 -3.52
C THR A 107 -11.57 8.64 -3.21
N ALA A 108 -10.70 7.95 -2.48
CA ALA A 108 -10.92 6.56 -2.08
C ALA A 108 -12.19 6.39 -1.23
N ARG A 109 -12.40 7.28 -0.25
CA ARG A 109 -13.60 7.28 0.59
C ARG A 109 -14.87 7.58 -0.20
N ALA A 110 -14.82 8.53 -1.13
CA ALA A 110 -15.96 8.87 -1.99
C ALA A 110 -16.36 7.70 -2.90
N ALA A 111 -15.40 6.89 -3.34
CA ALA A 111 -15.64 5.72 -4.19
C ALA A 111 -15.93 4.43 -3.41
N ALA A 112 -15.87 4.45 -2.08
CA ALA A 112 -16.10 3.28 -1.23
C ALA A 112 -17.61 3.09 -0.99
N HIS A 113 -18.13 1.95 -1.44
CA HIS A 113 -19.54 1.54 -1.24
C HIS A 113 -19.66 0.27 -0.38
N ASP A 114 -18.57 -0.18 0.21
CA ASP A 114 -18.49 -1.38 1.06
C ASP A 114 -18.03 -0.97 2.46
N ASP A 115 -18.82 -1.32 3.48
CA ASP A 115 -18.56 -0.92 4.87
C ASP A 115 -17.31 -1.57 5.48
N ARG A 116 -16.70 -2.55 4.81
CA ARG A 116 -15.43 -3.17 5.20
C ARG A 116 -14.20 -2.35 4.79
N LEU A 117 -14.37 -1.40 3.84
CA LEU A 117 -13.30 -0.53 3.37
C LEU A 117 -13.01 0.58 4.39
N ARG A 118 -11.75 0.72 4.77
CA ARG A 118 -11.26 1.74 5.71
C ARG A 118 -10.05 2.45 5.11
N PHE A 119 -10.06 3.77 5.11
CA PHE A 119 -8.98 4.58 4.55
C PHE A 119 -8.44 5.58 5.55
N ALA A 120 -7.10 5.65 5.67
CA ALA A 120 -6.40 6.57 6.55
C ALA A 120 -5.35 7.37 5.80
N VAL A 121 -5.17 8.63 6.16
CA VAL A 121 -4.00 9.41 5.74
C VAL A 121 -2.82 9.00 6.62
N GLY A 122 -1.70 8.63 6.00
CA GLY A 122 -0.51 8.21 6.73
C GLY A 122 0.61 7.81 5.77
N VAL A 123 1.77 7.52 6.32
CA VAL A 123 2.98 7.14 5.60
C VAL A 123 3.36 5.70 5.90
N ALA A 124 4.07 5.06 4.97
CA ALA A 124 4.50 3.67 5.12
C ALA A 124 5.41 3.46 6.34
N GLU A 125 6.20 4.46 6.68
CA GLU A 125 7.17 4.45 7.78
C GLU A 125 6.53 4.52 9.17
N GLN A 126 5.22 4.82 9.24
CA GLN A 126 4.46 4.88 10.50
C GLN A 126 2.99 4.52 10.23
N LEU A 127 2.71 3.23 10.20
CA LEU A 127 1.37 2.73 9.94
C LEU A 127 0.46 2.88 11.17
N PRO A 128 -0.78 3.43 11.02
CA PRO A 128 -1.67 3.74 12.15
C PRO A 128 -2.44 2.50 12.68
N TRP A 129 -1.88 1.31 12.56
CA TRP A 129 -2.46 0.07 13.07
C TRP A 129 -1.54 -0.61 14.09
N PRO A 130 -2.11 -1.37 15.02
CA PRO A 130 -1.34 -2.18 15.97
C PRO A 130 -0.50 -3.25 15.27
N ALA A 131 0.48 -3.81 15.98
CA ALA A 131 1.21 -4.98 15.52
C ALA A 131 0.27 -6.19 15.32
N ALA A 132 0.62 -7.09 14.39
CA ALA A 132 -0.09 -8.33 14.13
C ALA A 132 -1.61 -8.12 13.89
N THR A 133 -1.96 -7.15 13.05
CA THR A 133 -3.35 -6.80 12.71
C THR A 133 -3.81 -7.48 11.42
N PHE A 134 -2.92 -7.56 10.42
CA PHE A 134 -3.26 -8.00 9.07
C PHE A 134 -2.64 -9.36 8.74
N ASP A 135 -3.33 -10.15 7.96
CA ASP A 135 -2.82 -11.40 7.38
C ASP A 135 -2.25 -11.21 5.97
N LEU A 136 -2.61 -10.13 5.30
CA LEU A 136 -2.06 -9.74 4.00
C LEU A 136 -1.75 -8.24 3.98
N VAL A 137 -0.54 -7.88 3.58
CA VAL A 137 -0.15 -6.51 3.23
C VAL A 137 0.19 -6.47 1.74
N VAL A 138 -0.40 -5.53 1.03
CA VAL A 138 -0.11 -5.27 -0.39
C VAL A 138 0.42 -3.86 -0.56
N SER A 139 1.21 -3.64 -1.61
CA SER A 139 1.60 -2.30 -2.06
C SER A 139 1.86 -2.34 -3.56
N THR A 140 1.25 -1.44 -4.30
CA THR A 140 1.33 -1.42 -5.76
C THR A 140 1.78 -0.05 -6.25
N THR A 141 2.92 0.00 -6.94
CA THR A 141 3.51 1.22 -7.54
C THR A 141 3.69 2.40 -6.57
N SER A 142 3.92 2.12 -5.30
CA SER A 142 4.11 3.14 -4.27
C SER A 142 5.46 3.06 -3.54
N PHE A 143 6.12 1.90 -3.54
CA PHE A 143 7.35 1.64 -2.79
C PHE A 143 8.50 2.59 -3.15
N ASP A 144 8.61 2.99 -4.42
CA ASP A 144 9.62 3.96 -4.88
C ASP A 144 9.42 5.36 -4.26
N HIS A 145 8.20 5.66 -3.82
CA HIS A 145 7.82 6.95 -3.22
C HIS A 145 7.97 7.00 -1.70
N TRP A 146 8.18 5.86 -1.02
CA TRP A 146 8.39 5.86 0.43
C TRP A 146 9.67 6.63 0.78
N ALA A 147 9.64 7.46 1.81
CA ALA A 147 10.79 8.28 2.19
C ALA A 147 11.95 7.40 2.70
N ASP A 148 11.63 6.44 3.57
CA ASP A 148 12.53 5.40 4.06
C ASP A 148 11.93 4.01 3.80
N GLN A 149 12.42 3.35 2.75
CA GLN A 149 11.93 2.02 2.35
C GLN A 149 12.19 0.94 3.42
N GLN A 150 13.29 1.05 4.19
CA GLN A 150 13.57 0.10 5.26
C GLN A 150 12.59 0.26 6.42
N ALA A 151 12.35 1.50 6.85
CA ALA A 151 11.38 1.78 7.91
C ALA A 151 9.96 1.33 7.50
N GLY A 152 9.55 1.62 6.25
CA GLY A 152 8.25 1.18 5.72
C GLY A 152 8.11 -0.34 5.70
N LEU A 153 9.12 -1.08 5.25
CA LEU A 153 9.09 -2.55 5.29
C LEU A 153 9.06 -3.09 6.72
N THR A 154 9.76 -2.44 7.65
CA THR A 154 9.72 -2.79 9.08
C THR A 154 8.31 -2.61 9.67
N GLU A 155 7.64 -1.52 9.30
CA GLU A 155 6.24 -1.28 9.68
C GLU A 155 5.28 -2.29 9.04
N CYS A 156 5.46 -2.63 7.75
CA CYS A 156 4.69 -3.71 7.11
C CYS A 156 4.87 -5.04 7.88
N ALA A 157 6.10 -5.39 8.24
CA ALA A 157 6.36 -6.57 9.06
C ALA A 157 5.73 -6.46 10.44
N ARG A 158 5.74 -5.29 11.08
CA ARG A 158 5.14 -5.08 12.39
C ARG A 158 3.63 -5.34 12.38
N VAL A 159 2.92 -4.77 11.39
CA VAL A 159 1.46 -4.87 11.32
C VAL A 159 0.97 -6.24 10.80
N LEU A 160 1.80 -7.00 10.10
CA LEU A 160 1.49 -8.37 9.69
C LEU A 160 1.44 -9.32 10.88
N MET A 161 0.50 -10.25 10.85
CA MET A 161 0.46 -11.40 11.77
C MET A 161 1.61 -12.37 11.48
N PRO A 162 2.04 -13.18 12.46
CA PRO A 162 2.93 -14.31 12.18
C PRO A 162 2.30 -15.22 11.11
N GLY A 163 3.08 -15.55 10.07
CA GLY A 163 2.61 -16.32 8.91
C GLY A 163 1.82 -15.51 7.88
N GLY A 164 1.65 -14.20 8.10
CA GLY A 164 1.06 -13.30 7.10
C GLY A 164 2.00 -13.03 5.92
N HIS A 165 1.46 -12.53 4.83
CA HIS A 165 2.18 -12.33 3.57
C HIS A 165 2.26 -10.86 3.17
N LEU A 166 3.40 -10.48 2.59
CA LEU A 166 3.59 -9.22 1.87
C LEU A 166 3.59 -9.48 0.37
N VAL A 167 2.88 -8.67 -0.39
CA VAL A 167 2.98 -8.59 -1.86
C VAL A 167 3.32 -7.16 -2.24
N LEU A 168 4.52 -6.96 -2.78
CA LEU A 168 5.05 -5.65 -3.13
C LEU A 168 5.34 -5.59 -4.63
N ALA A 169 4.50 -4.88 -5.39
CA ALA A 169 4.65 -4.68 -6.83
C ALA A 169 5.13 -3.26 -7.14
N ASP A 170 6.26 -3.13 -7.82
CA ASP A 170 6.82 -1.83 -8.21
C ASP A 170 7.78 -1.96 -9.40
N LEU A 171 8.40 -0.84 -9.75
CA LEU A 171 9.39 -0.73 -10.79
C LEU A 171 10.75 -1.29 -10.32
N PHE A 172 10.97 -2.58 -10.55
CA PHE A 172 12.24 -3.24 -10.24
C PHE A 172 13.01 -3.60 -11.51
N SER A 173 13.74 -2.64 -12.07
CA SER A 173 14.51 -2.86 -13.30
C SER A 173 15.93 -2.30 -13.20
N ALA A 174 16.91 -3.16 -13.47
CA ALA A 174 18.30 -2.75 -13.61
C ALA A 174 18.57 -1.95 -14.89
N TRP A 175 17.74 -2.12 -15.93
CA TRP A 175 17.89 -1.48 -17.24
C TRP A 175 17.62 0.03 -17.21
N LEU A 176 16.82 0.50 -16.27
CA LEU A 176 16.51 1.93 -16.11
C LEU A 176 17.58 2.72 -15.35
N ARG A 177 18.69 2.06 -14.95
CA ARG A 177 19.80 2.68 -14.19
C ARG A 177 20.39 3.96 -14.81
N PRO A 178 20.58 4.09 -16.13
CA PRO A 178 21.17 5.31 -16.70
C PRO A 178 20.26 6.54 -16.58
N THR A 179 18.96 6.37 -16.79
CA THR A 179 17.98 7.48 -16.76
C THR A 179 17.55 7.87 -15.36
N LEU A 180 17.62 6.92 -14.41
CA LEU A 180 17.19 7.10 -13.01
C LEU A 180 18.31 7.59 -12.09
N ARG A 181 19.56 7.72 -12.60
CA ARG A 181 20.73 8.15 -11.82
C ARG A 181 20.68 9.60 -11.34
N LEU A 182 19.82 10.45 -11.92
CA LEU A 182 19.84 11.89 -11.65
C LEU A 182 19.06 12.36 -10.41
N GLY A 183 18.37 11.49 -9.65
CA GLY A 183 17.59 12.00 -8.54
C GLY A 183 17.29 11.09 -7.36
N ARG A 184 17.48 9.77 -7.47
CA ARG A 184 17.03 8.81 -6.44
C ARG A 184 18.00 7.62 -6.29
N ARG A 185 19.27 7.90 -5.98
CA ARG A 185 20.31 6.85 -5.83
C ARG A 185 20.11 5.97 -4.60
N ASP A 186 19.33 6.42 -3.65
CA ASP A 186 19.03 5.81 -2.36
C ASP A 186 17.92 4.74 -2.42
N LYS A 187 17.10 4.72 -3.48
CA LYS A 187 15.93 3.82 -3.58
C LYS A 187 16.28 2.41 -4.07
N ALA A 188 15.58 1.43 -3.50
CA ALA A 188 15.73 0.03 -3.89
C ALA A 188 14.92 -0.28 -5.15
N ARG A 189 15.54 -0.03 -6.31
CA ARG A 189 14.96 -0.29 -7.64
C ARG A 189 15.51 -1.56 -8.30
N THR A 190 16.23 -2.37 -7.57
CA THR A 190 16.72 -3.67 -8.03
C THR A 190 16.24 -4.77 -7.11
N LYS A 191 15.95 -5.94 -7.68
CA LYS A 191 15.56 -7.13 -6.92
C LYS A 191 16.52 -7.41 -5.77
N LEU A 192 17.83 -7.36 -6.04
CA LEU A 192 18.86 -7.64 -5.02
C LEU A 192 18.77 -6.68 -3.82
N ARG A 193 18.61 -5.39 -4.09
CA ARG A 193 18.52 -4.39 -3.01
C ARG A 193 17.21 -4.54 -2.23
N ALA A 194 16.09 -4.71 -2.92
CA ALA A 194 14.80 -4.94 -2.29
C ALA A 194 14.80 -6.23 -1.43
N THR A 195 15.39 -7.33 -1.93
CA THR A 195 15.54 -8.57 -1.17
C THR A 195 16.34 -8.36 0.12
N ARG A 196 17.41 -7.54 0.09
CA ARG A 196 18.18 -7.22 1.31
C ARG A 196 17.35 -6.42 2.32
N LEU A 197 16.57 -5.44 1.87
CA LEU A 197 15.68 -4.65 2.74
C LEU A 197 14.58 -5.54 3.35
N LEU A 198 13.99 -6.45 2.57
CA LEU A 198 13.00 -7.41 3.06
C LEU A 198 13.60 -8.32 4.15
N ALA A 199 14.78 -8.88 3.91
CA ALA A 199 15.46 -9.71 4.90
C ALA A 199 15.78 -8.91 6.19
N ALA A 200 16.25 -7.66 6.07
CA ALA A 200 16.52 -6.79 7.21
C ALA A 200 15.25 -6.40 7.99
N ALA A 201 14.07 -6.39 7.33
CA ALA A 201 12.78 -6.20 7.98
C ALA A 201 12.17 -7.48 8.57
N GLY A 202 12.85 -8.63 8.43
CA GLY A 202 12.43 -9.91 9.00
C GLY A 202 11.55 -10.77 8.08
N PHE A 203 11.39 -10.39 6.81
CA PHE A 203 10.68 -11.20 5.82
C PHE A 203 11.53 -12.38 5.35
N ARG A 204 10.85 -13.50 5.06
CA ARG A 204 11.45 -14.77 4.63
C ARG A 204 10.91 -15.20 3.28
N ALA A 205 11.66 -16.10 2.61
CA ALA A 205 11.29 -16.74 1.35
C ALA A 205 10.77 -15.74 0.28
N PRO A 206 11.55 -14.70 -0.08
CA PRO A 206 11.12 -13.76 -1.11
C PRO A 206 11.10 -14.42 -2.49
N GLU A 207 9.95 -14.43 -3.14
CA GLU A 207 9.76 -14.94 -4.50
C GLU A 207 9.43 -13.81 -5.45
N TRP A 208 10.03 -13.80 -6.65
CA TRP A 208 9.89 -12.72 -7.63
C TRP A 208 9.02 -13.13 -8.81
N HIS A 209 8.04 -12.28 -9.13
CA HIS A 209 7.03 -12.49 -10.16
C HIS A 209 7.03 -11.33 -11.17
N GLY A 210 6.82 -11.62 -12.45
CA GLY A 210 6.54 -10.60 -13.46
C GLY A 210 5.09 -10.17 -13.40
N ILE A 211 4.84 -8.87 -13.26
CA ILE A 211 3.48 -8.31 -13.23
C ILE A 211 3.12 -7.71 -14.58
N TYR A 212 3.95 -6.76 -15.06
CA TYR A 212 3.67 -6.07 -16.31
C TYR A 212 4.96 -5.80 -17.08
N ALA A 213 5.01 -6.28 -18.33
CA ALA A 213 6.22 -6.25 -19.13
C ALA A 213 7.44 -6.79 -18.34
N VAL A 214 8.63 -6.32 -18.66
CA VAL A 214 9.87 -6.69 -17.93
C VAL A 214 10.24 -5.72 -16.81
N ILE A 215 9.46 -4.67 -16.61
CA ILE A 215 9.81 -3.54 -15.73
C ILE A 215 9.02 -3.50 -14.43
N ILE A 216 7.73 -3.87 -14.44
CA ILE A 216 6.95 -4.00 -13.21
C ILE A 216 7.06 -5.45 -12.73
N GLN A 217 7.63 -5.61 -11.56
CA GLN A 217 7.83 -6.88 -10.89
C GLN A 217 7.17 -6.85 -9.53
N ALA A 218 6.73 -7.98 -9.04
CA ALA A 218 6.33 -8.11 -7.66
C ALA A 218 7.26 -9.07 -6.91
N VAL A 219 7.36 -8.86 -5.62
CA VAL A 219 7.93 -9.80 -4.68
C VAL A 219 6.86 -10.21 -3.66
N THR A 220 6.73 -11.50 -3.43
CA THR A 220 5.98 -12.08 -2.33
C THR A 220 6.94 -12.50 -1.24
N ALA A 221 6.59 -12.31 0.02
CA ALA A 221 7.41 -12.72 1.14
C ALA A 221 6.54 -13.01 2.37
N ALA A 222 6.94 -13.98 3.19
CA ALA A 222 6.27 -14.34 4.43
C ALA A 222 6.93 -13.66 5.64
N LYS A 223 6.11 -13.34 6.65
CA LYS A 223 6.60 -12.89 7.96
C LYS A 223 7.00 -14.06 8.85
#